data_a101720f25afe82d4c4ba02ea46b4901
#
_entry.id   a101720f25afe82d4c4ba02ea46b4901
#
_cell.length_a   1.000
_cell.length_b   1.000
_cell.length_c   1.000
_cell.angle_alpha   90.00
_cell.angle_beta   90.00
_cell.angle_gamma   90.00
#
_symmetry.space_group_name_H-M   'P 1'
#
loop_
_entity.id
_entity.type
_entity.pdbx_description
1 polymer ?
#
loop_
_entity_poly.entity_id
_entity_poly.type
_entity_poly.pdbx_seq_one_letter_code
_entity_poly.pdbx_strand_id
1 'polypeptide(L)'
;LFCACASQGPPPGGPPDQIPPRVVWTSPLADSVGVETDQAIRIRFDEAMDHRSVERAIFISPRPFSEPRYRWRGRELTIRLEDGLRPDRTYLVTVGRESADEWRNRMRASFSFAFSTGQGLSQGEIVGRVRPFAGGQGEVFVWAYDLQAGDVPDPGYDQPAYVTQPDATGGFQFPRLGSGQYRVFAFLDQDRDQGYDSEEPLAVPPVDVVVQADIDRVRLGDLQ
;
A
#
# COMPACT_ATOMS: atom_id res chain seq x y z
N LEU A 1 -55.55 21.64 36.60
CA LEU A 1 -54.08 21.43 36.48
C LEU A 1 -53.83 20.50 35.33
N PHE A 2 -53.31 21.07 34.19
CA PHE A 2 -52.83 20.27 33.02
C PHE A 2 -51.32 20.14 33.17
N CYS A 3 -50.82 18.93 33.43
CA CYS A 3 -49.41 18.58 33.29
C CYS A 3 -49.10 18.39 31.82
N ALA A 4 -48.41 19.36 31.18
CA ALA A 4 -47.84 19.18 29.85
C ALA A 4 -46.49 18.48 30.03
N CYS A 5 -46.39 17.19 29.71
CA CYS A 5 -45.14 16.48 29.56
C CYS A 5 -44.49 16.98 28.25
N ALA A 6 -43.47 17.85 28.36
CA ALA A 6 -42.60 18.19 27.25
C ALA A 6 -41.71 16.95 26.97
N SER A 7 -41.95 16.26 25.89
CA SER A 7 -41.06 15.22 25.36
C SER A 7 -39.89 15.95 24.69
N GLN A 8 -38.71 15.92 25.34
CA GLN A 8 -37.47 16.32 24.71
C GLN A 8 -37.07 15.23 23.71
N GLY A 9 -37.35 15.46 22.44
CA GLY A 9 -36.75 14.67 21.37
C GLY A 9 -35.22 14.91 21.32
N PRO A 10 -34.43 13.92 20.91
CA PRO A 10 -33.00 14.13 20.71
C PRO A 10 -32.83 15.33 19.74
N PRO A 11 -31.82 16.19 19.95
CA PRO A 11 -31.55 17.30 19.04
C PRO A 11 -31.36 16.73 17.62
N PRO A 12 -31.91 17.38 16.58
CA PRO A 12 -31.70 16.93 15.21
C PRO A 12 -30.19 17.01 14.95
N GLY A 13 -29.58 15.86 14.62
CA GLY A 13 -28.19 15.79 14.18
C GLY A 13 -28.00 16.76 13.02
N GLY A 14 -26.81 17.37 12.91
CA GLY A 14 -26.45 18.17 11.75
C GLY A 14 -26.57 17.38 10.45
N PRO A 15 -26.45 18.02 9.27
CA PRO A 15 -26.41 17.30 8.00
C PRO A 15 -25.31 16.24 8.04
N PRO A 16 -25.51 15.07 7.40
CA PRO A 16 -24.48 14.03 7.35
C PRO A 16 -23.20 14.59 6.75
N ASP A 17 -22.06 14.23 7.31
CA ASP A 17 -20.77 14.57 6.74
C ASP A 17 -20.62 13.89 5.38
N GLN A 18 -20.17 14.63 4.37
CA GLN A 18 -19.91 14.18 3.01
C GLN A 18 -18.50 14.58 2.53
N ILE A 19 -17.66 15.05 3.47
CA ILE A 19 -16.32 15.52 3.15
C ILE A 19 -15.38 14.32 3.23
N PRO A 20 -14.70 13.96 2.13
CA PRO A 20 -13.73 12.86 2.15
C PRO A 20 -12.50 13.20 3.03
N PRO A 21 -12.05 12.26 3.87
CA PRO A 21 -10.89 12.42 4.70
C PRO A 21 -9.59 12.51 3.89
N ARG A 22 -8.56 13.08 4.50
CA ARG A 22 -7.23 13.18 3.91
C ARG A 22 -6.13 13.10 4.96
N VAL A 23 -4.96 12.65 4.53
CA VAL A 23 -3.73 12.70 5.33
C VAL A 23 -3.24 14.15 5.38
N VAL A 24 -2.93 14.63 6.60
CA VAL A 24 -2.42 16.00 6.82
C VAL A 24 -0.99 16.02 7.35
N TRP A 25 -0.47 14.91 7.85
CA TRP A 25 0.89 14.84 8.36
C TRP A 25 1.37 13.39 8.48
N THR A 26 2.69 13.20 8.30
CA THR A 26 3.37 11.92 8.47
C THR A 26 4.66 12.06 9.28
N SER A 27 5.08 10.98 9.92
CA SER A 27 6.40 10.81 10.49
C SER A 27 6.86 9.38 10.22
N PRO A 28 7.99 9.13 9.54
CA PRO A 28 8.89 10.14 8.97
C PRO A 28 8.19 11.11 8.01
N LEU A 29 8.75 12.32 7.84
CA LEU A 29 8.28 13.23 6.80
C LEU A 29 8.58 12.64 5.42
N ALA A 30 7.79 13.01 4.43
CA ALA A 30 8.08 12.64 3.04
C ALA A 30 9.51 13.08 2.65
N ASP A 31 10.18 12.21 1.92
CA ASP A 31 11.54 12.36 1.41
C ASP A 31 12.65 12.50 2.49
N SER A 32 12.34 12.16 3.77
CA SER A 32 13.36 12.06 4.83
C SER A 32 14.36 10.95 4.54
N VAL A 33 15.62 11.20 4.90
CA VAL A 33 16.71 10.21 4.83
C VAL A 33 17.36 10.03 6.21
N GLY A 34 18.11 8.96 6.40
CA GLY A 34 18.74 8.65 7.68
C GLY A 34 17.74 8.39 8.80
N VAL A 35 16.57 7.87 8.48
CA VAL A 35 15.53 7.53 9.46
C VAL A 35 16.00 6.34 10.29
N GLU A 36 15.86 6.43 11.62
CA GLU A 36 16.26 5.36 12.53
C GLU A 36 15.42 4.09 12.28
N THR A 37 16.09 2.94 12.37
CA THR A 37 15.45 1.64 12.06
C THR A 37 14.36 1.23 13.05
N ASP A 38 14.35 1.78 14.25
CA ASP A 38 13.33 1.54 15.28
C ASP A 38 12.19 2.56 15.27
N GLN A 39 12.26 3.55 14.35
CA GLN A 39 11.26 4.60 14.27
C GLN A 39 9.91 4.06 13.83
N ALA A 40 8.86 4.39 14.60
CA ALA A 40 7.49 4.10 14.20
C ALA A 40 7.01 5.03 13.09
N ILE A 41 6.22 4.50 12.17
CA ILE A 41 5.54 5.29 11.15
C ILE A 41 4.27 5.86 11.76
N ARG A 42 4.02 7.16 11.59
CA ARG A 42 2.81 7.83 12.08
C ARG A 42 2.13 8.58 10.94
N ILE A 43 0.82 8.51 10.93
CA ILE A 43 -0.03 9.14 9.92
C ILE A 43 -1.15 9.86 10.64
N ARG A 44 -1.34 11.16 10.37
CA ARG A 44 -2.43 11.95 10.94
C ARG A 44 -3.39 12.36 9.84
N PHE A 45 -4.67 12.14 10.11
CA PHE A 45 -5.78 12.54 9.26
C PHE A 45 -6.40 13.85 9.75
N ASP A 46 -7.12 14.55 8.89
CA ASP A 46 -7.85 15.78 9.23
C ASP A 46 -9.11 15.50 10.06
N GLU A 47 -9.60 14.28 10.09
CA GLU A 47 -10.79 13.85 10.82
C GLU A 47 -10.67 12.44 11.41
N ALA A 48 -11.71 11.97 12.10
CA ALA A 48 -11.77 10.62 12.67
C ALA A 48 -12.02 9.58 11.58
N MET A 49 -11.28 8.47 11.64
CA MET A 49 -11.29 7.42 10.62
C MET A 49 -11.95 6.14 11.10
N ASP A 50 -12.55 5.39 10.20
CA ASP A 50 -12.82 3.97 10.43
C ASP A 50 -11.47 3.22 10.43
N HIS A 51 -11.02 2.86 11.62
CA HIS A 51 -9.71 2.24 11.83
C HIS A 51 -9.49 1.01 10.95
N ARG A 52 -10.51 0.15 10.84
CA ARG A 52 -10.40 -1.08 10.05
C ARG A 52 -10.24 -0.82 8.55
N SER A 53 -10.94 0.19 8.04
CA SER A 53 -10.81 0.56 6.62
C SER A 53 -9.42 1.03 6.28
N VAL A 54 -8.81 1.83 7.19
CA VAL A 54 -7.43 2.33 7.02
C VAL A 54 -6.42 1.21 7.14
N GLU A 55 -6.50 0.38 8.18
CA GLU A 55 -5.55 -0.71 8.43
C GLU A 55 -5.48 -1.71 7.27
N ARG A 56 -6.62 -1.99 6.62
CA ARG A 56 -6.68 -2.84 5.42
C ARG A 56 -6.15 -2.17 4.16
N ALA A 57 -6.14 -0.84 4.12
CA ALA A 57 -5.72 -0.05 2.97
C ALA A 57 -4.30 0.51 3.11
N ILE A 58 -3.56 0.14 4.16
CA ILE A 58 -2.15 0.50 4.34
C ILE A 58 -1.27 -0.50 3.60
N PHE A 59 -0.40 0.03 2.73
CA PHE A 59 0.64 -0.73 2.05
C PHE A 59 2.00 -0.14 2.42
N ILE A 60 2.92 -0.99 2.84
CA ILE A 60 4.31 -0.62 3.15
C ILE A 60 5.22 -1.43 2.24
N SER A 61 6.01 -0.75 1.43
CA SER A 61 6.97 -1.37 0.51
C SER A 61 8.39 -0.85 0.79
N PRO A 62 9.39 -1.72 0.91
CA PRO A 62 9.28 -3.18 0.89
C PRO A 62 8.43 -3.70 2.06
N ARG A 63 7.73 -4.82 1.82
CA ARG A 63 6.87 -5.43 2.83
C ARG A 63 7.69 -5.80 4.07
N PRO A 64 7.17 -5.50 5.29
CA PRO A 64 7.78 -5.95 6.54
C PRO A 64 7.78 -7.48 6.64
N PHE A 65 8.75 -8.06 7.35
CA PHE A 65 8.78 -9.51 7.60
C PHE A 65 7.67 -9.97 8.56
N SER A 66 7.31 -9.11 9.53
CA SER A 66 6.24 -9.36 10.48
C SER A 66 5.05 -8.43 10.20
N GLU A 67 3.86 -8.88 10.61
CA GLU A 67 2.66 -8.06 10.49
C GLU A 67 2.80 -6.75 11.28
N PRO A 68 2.45 -5.59 10.67
CA PRO A 68 2.51 -4.31 11.35
C PRO A 68 1.56 -4.24 12.55
N ARG A 69 2.01 -3.65 13.66
CA ARG A 69 1.14 -3.35 14.80
C ARG A 69 0.58 -1.95 14.68
N TYR A 70 -0.73 -1.84 14.69
CA TYR A 70 -1.48 -0.59 14.57
C TYR A 70 -1.93 -0.09 15.94
N ARG A 71 -1.75 1.21 16.20
CA ARG A 71 -2.25 1.87 17.42
C ARG A 71 -2.82 3.24 17.07
N TRP A 72 -4.06 3.47 17.46
CA TRP A 72 -4.74 4.73 17.24
C TRP A 72 -4.77 5.61 18.48
N ARG A 73 -4.64 6.91 18.24
CA ARG A 73 -4.88 7.95 19.24
C ARG A 73 -5.63 9.12 18.57
N GLY A 74 -6.95 9.17 18.73
CA GLY A 74 -7.80 10.11 18.00
C GLY A 74 -7.64 9.95 16.49
N ARG A 75 -7.16 10.98 15.82
CA ARG A 75 -6.97 11.02 14.36
C ARG A 75 -5.58 10.57 13.89
N GLU A 76 -4.77 10.02 14.77
CA GLU A 76 -3.41 9.61 14.47
C GLU A 76 -3.26 8.08 14.56
N LEU A 77 -2.80 7.48 13.48
CA LEU A 77 -2.36 6.10 13.39
C LEU A 77 -0.86 6.03 13.64
N THR A 78 -0.44 5.14 14.53
CA THR A 78 0.96 4.73 14.72
C THR A 78 1.11 3.29 14.27
N ILE A 79 2.07 3.05 13.38
CA ILE A 79 2.43 1.73 12.84
C ILE A 79 3.80 1.37 13.37
N ARG A 80 3.92 0.23 14.03
CA ARG A 80 5.19 -0.33 14.49
C ARG A 80 5.46 -1.65 13.81
N LEU A 81 6.68 -1.80 13.32
CA LEU A 81 7.22 -3.04 12.80
C LEU A 81 8.00 -3.71 13.93
N GLU A 82 7.71 -4.97 14.25
CA GLU A 82 8.39 -5.68 15.34
C GLU A 82 9.88 -5.84 15.07
N ASP A 83 10.23 -6.16 13.81
CA ASP A 83 11.61 -6.34 13.38
C ASP A 83 12.29 -5.00 13.02
N GLY A 84 11.59 -3.89 13.20
CA GLY A 84 12.04 -2.57 12.78
C GLY A 84 12.06 -2.38 11.26
N LEU A 85 12.61 -1.24 10.84
CA LEU A 85 12.90 -0.93 9.44
C LEU A 85 14.25 -1.53 9.07
N ARG A 86 14.40 -2.06 7.84
CA ARG A 86 15.70 -2.53 7.34
C ARG A 86 16.65 -1.34 7.14
N PRO A 87 17.95 -1.49 7.42
CA PRO A 87 18.93 -0.45 7.12
C PRO A 87 19.09 -0.26 5.61
N ASP A 88 19.50 0.94 5.20
CA ASP A 88 19.81 1.33 3.82
C ASP A 88 18.67 1.00 2.82
N ARG A 89 17.42 1.22 3.25
CA ARG A 89 16.23 0.97 2.41
C ARG A 89 15.35 2.21 2.32
N THR A 90 14.81 2.40 1.12
CA THR A 90 13.72 3.35 0.89
C THR A 90 12.40 2.63 1.09
N TYR A 91 11.56 3.20 1.94
CA TYR A 91 10.20 2.75 2.19
C TYR A 91 9.20 3.66 1.47
N LEU A 92 8.23 3.06 0.79
CA LEU A 92 7.05 3.72 0.28
C LEU A 92 5.86 3.26 1.11
N VAL A 93 5.18 4.20 1.73
CA VAL A 93 3.97 3.95 2.52
C VAL A 93 2.78 4.54 1.76
N THR A 94 1.79 3.72 1.49
CA THR A 94 0.58 4.13 0.79
C THR A 94 -0.64 3.92 1.68
N VAL A 95 -1.45 4.96 1.80
CA VAL A 95 -2.81 4.91 2.35
C VAL A 95 -3.76 4.82 1.15
N GLY A 96 -4.38 3.68 0.96
CA GLY A 96 -5.27 3.43 -0.16
C GLY A 96 -6.54 4.28 -0.10
N ARG A 97 -7.10 4.59 -1.26
CA ARG A 97 -8.33 5.37 -1.39
C ARG A 97 -9.55 4.72 -0.72
N GLU A 98 -9.48 3.42 -0.41
CA GLU A 98 -10.53 2.67 0.28
C GLU A 98 -10.62 3.03 1.77
N SER A 99 -9.62 3.77 2.32
CA SER A 99 -9.66 4.33 3.66
C SER A 99 -10.84 5.29 3.80
N ALA A 100 -11.65 5.09 4.83
CA ALA A 100 -12.87 5.87 5.05
C ALA A 100 -12.88 6.49 6.45
N ASP A 101 -13.63 7.57 6.60
CA ASP A 101 -13.98 8.17 7.88
C ASP A 101 -15.07 7.34 8.63
N GLU A 102 -15.47 7.79 9.80
CA GLU A 102 -16.55 7.19 10.60
C GLU A 102 -17.92 7.27 9.90
N TRP A 103 -18.10 8.20 8.92
CA TRP A 103 -19.29 8.37 8.11
C TRP A 103 -19.27 7.58 6.81
N ARG A 104 -18.19 6.81 6.56
CA ARG A 104 -17.95 5.99 5.36
C ARG A 104 -17.64 6.80 4.10
N ASN A 105 -17.25 8.08 4.23
CA ASN A 105 -16.68 8.81 3.10
C ASN A 105 -15.27 8.30 2.84
N ARG A 106 -15.01 7.82 1.62
CA ARG A 106 -13.69 7.31 1.23
C ARG A 106 -12.77 8.45 0.81
N MET A 107 -11.48 8.27 0.98
CA MET A 107 -10.48 9.19 0.43
C MET A 107 -10.68 9.38 -1.07
N ARG A 108 -10.48 10.60 -1.59
CA ARG A 108 -10.63 10.89 -3.03
C ARG A 108 -9.60 10.17 -3.89
N ALA A 109 -8.39 10.01 -3.36
CA ALA A 109 -7.27 9.32 -4.00
C ALA A 109 -6.40 8.68 -2.92
N SER A 110 -5.60 7.70 -3.30
CA SER A 110 -4.55 7.17 -2.44
C SER A 110 -3.50 8.24 -2.15
N PHE A 111 -2.94 8.20 -0.94
CA PHE A 111 -1.85 9.07 -0.52
C PHE A 111 -0.61 8.24 -0.28
N SER A 112 0.51 8.61 -0.89
CA SER A 112 1.78 7.91 -0.73
C SER A 112 2.88 8.87 -0.31
N PHE A 113 3.80 8.39 0.54
CA PHE A 113 5.01 9.10 0.92
C PHE A 113 6.16 8.11 1.05
N ALA A 114 7.36 8.57 0.72
CA ALA A 114 8.57 7.78 0.83
C ALA A 114 9.53 8.38 1.85
N PHE A 115 10.34 7.52 2.48
CA PHE A 115 11.47 7.90 3.33
C PHE A 115 12.56 6.82 3.25
N SER A 116 13.76 7.11 3.71
CA SER A 116 14.87 6.15 3.67
C SER A 116 15.57 6.04 5.01
N THR A 117 15.92 4.83 5.40
CA THR A 117 16.85 4.57 6.51
C THR A 117 18.32 4.75 6.11
N GLY A 118 18.59 4.79 4.80
CA GLY A 118 19.90 5.10 4.24
C GLY A 118 20.13 6.60 4.02
N GLN A 119 21.29 6.94 3.44
CA GLN A 119 21.72 8.32 3.21
C GLN A 119 21.02 8.99 2.02
N GLY A 120 20.23 8.26 1.23
CA GLY A 120 19.49 8.76 0.09
C GLY A 120 18.23 7.95 -0.18
N LEU A 121 17.34 8.52 -0.99
CA LEU A 121 16.18 7.83 -1.51
C LEU A 121 16.56 7.03 -2.75
N SER A 122 16.13 5.78 -2.83
CA SER A 122 16.25 5.00 -4.05
C SER A 122 15.45 5.66 -5.18
N GLN A 123 16.00 5.66 -6.38
CA GLN A 123 15.38 6.27 -7.56
C GLN A 123 14.90 5.22 -8.58
N GLY A 124 15.25 3.95 -8.37
CA GLY A 124 14.89 2.88 -9.29
C GLY A 124 13.39 2.73 -9.44
N GLU A 125 12.96 2.45 -10.65
CA GLU A 125 11.56 2.22 -10.98
C GLU A 125 11.45 1.08 -11.99
N ILE A 126 10.52 0.15 -11.74
CA ILE A 126 10.08 -0.83 -12.74
C ILE A 126 8.71 -0.40 -13.25
N VAL A 127 8.58 -0.29 -14.57
CA VAL A 127 7.30 -0.04 -15.24
C VAL A 127 6.99 -1.14 -16.23
N GLY A 128 5.74 -1.48 -16.37
CA GLY A 128 5.31 -2.52 -17.30
C GLY A 128 3.82 -2.42 -17.62
N ARG A 129 3.34 -3.44 -18.28
CA ARG A 129 1.93 -3.59 -18.62
C ARG A 129 1.48 -5.03 -18.40
N VAL A 130 0.31 -5.21 -17.82
CA VAL A 130 -0.38 -6.49 -17.76
C VAL A 130 -1.39 -6.53 -18.90
N ARG A 131 -1.37 -7.61 -19.68
CA ARG A 131 -2.43 -7.86 -20.66
C ARG A 131 -3.67 -8.40 -19.96
N PRO A 132 -4.87 -8.11 -20.48
CA PRO A 132 -6.08 -8.64 -19.88
C PRO A 132 -6.05 -10.17 -19.78
N PHE A 133 -6.36 -10.69 -18.60
CA PHE A 133 -6.53 -12.12 -18.42
C PHE A 133 -7.77 -12.62 -19.16
N ALA A 134 -7.67 -13.78 -19.81
CA ALA A 134 -8.80 -14.41 -20.46
C ALA A 134 -9.75 -15.03 -19.40
N GLY A 135 -10.98 -14.54 -19.37
CA GLY A 135 -12.09 -15.18 -18.65
C GLY A 135 -12.01 -15.13 -17.13
N GLY A 136 -12.53 -14.09 -16.54
CA GLY A 136 -12.69 -14.01 -15.10
C GLY A 136 -13.14 -12.62 -14.66
N GLN A 137 -13.84 -12.54 -13.53
CA GLN A 137 -14.07 -11.30 -12.81
C GLN A 137 -13.16 -11.32 -11.60
N GLY A 138 -12.39 -10.26 -11.39
CA GLY A 138 -11.46 -10.15 -10.29
C GLY A 138 -10.70 -8.84 -10.33
N GLU A 139 -9.78 -8.69 -9.40
CA GLU A 139 -8.85 -7.57 -9.36
C GLU A 139 -7.46 -8.05 -9.79
N VAL A 140 -6.76 -7.26 -10.60
CA VAL A 140 -5.40 -7.63 -11.00
C VAL A 140 -4.42 -7.06 -10.00
N PHE A 141 -3.56 -7.92 -9.47
CA PHE A 141 -2.41 -7.55 -8.66
C PHE A 141 -1.12 -7.81 -9.40
N VAL A 142 -0.13 -6.96 -9.13
CA VAL A 142 1.26 -7.14 -9.61
C VAL A 142 2.17 -7.17 -8.40
N TRP A 143 2.93 -8.24 -8.28
CA TRP A 143 3.85 -8.50 -7.20
C TRP A 143 5.29 -8.47 -7.69
N ALA A 144 6.19 -7.86 -6.92
CA ALA A 144 7.61 -7.89 -7.18
C ALA A 144 8.39 -8.46 -5.98
N TYR A 145 9.26 -9.41 -6.28
CA TYR A 145 10.17 -10.06 -5.35
C TYR A 145 11.56 -9.49 -5.51
N ASP A 146 12.18 -9.05 -4.43
CA ASP A 146 13.59 -8.63 -4.36
C ASP A 146 14.43 -9.89 -4.22
N LEU A 147 15.09 -10.30 -5.32
CA LEU A 147 15.80 -11.58 -5.39
C LEU A 147 17.19 -11.46 -4.75
N GLN A 148 17.48 -12.38 -3.85
CA GLN A 148 18.84 -12.67 -3.46
C GLN A 148 19.42 -13.77 -4.37
N ALA A 149 20.73 -13.94 -4.38
CA ALA A 149 21.37 -14.93 -5.23
C ALA A 149 20.81 -16.35 -4.95
N GLY A 150 20.20 -16.94 -5.96
CA GLY A 150 19.63 -18.27 -5.91
C GLY A 150 18.15 -18.36 -5.53
N ASP A 151 17.48 -17.23 -5.28
CA ASP A 151 16.07 -17.22 -4.96
C ASP A 151 15.21 -17.58 -6.17
N VAL A 152 14.24 -18.45 -5.94
CA VAL A 152 13.18 -18.79 -6.91
C VAL A 152 11.85 -18.62 -6.19
N PRO A 153 11.29 -17.38 -6.15
CA PRO A 153 10.06 -17.14 -5.43
C PRO A 153 8.88 -17.89 -6.05
N ASP A 154 8.06 -18.46 -5.19
CA ASP A 154 6.80 -19.11 -5.55
C ASP A 154 5.65 -18.23 -5.03
N PRO A 155 4.84 -17.61 -5.91
CA PRO A 155 3.74 -16.74 -5.51
C PRO A 155 2.70 -17.40 -4.60
N GLY A 156 2.57 -18.74 -4.66
CA GLY A 156 1.64 -19.49 -3.79
C GLY A 156 2.11 -19.65 -2.35
N TYR A 157 3.39 -19.37 -2.05
CA TYR A 157 3.96 -19.59 -0.72
C TYR A 157 4.74 -18.38 -0.21
N ASP A 158 5.41 -17.66 -1.10
CA ASP A 158 6.31 -16.57 -0.73
C ASP A 158 5.60 -15.22 -0.77
N GLN A 159 5.88 -14.39 0.23
CA GLN A 159 5.32 -13.05 0.30
C GLN A 159 6.14 -12.08 -0.59
N PRO A 160 5.49 -11.29 -1.45
CA PRO A 160 6.18 -10.30 -2.27
C PRO A 160 6.75 -9.14 -1.43
N ALA A 161 7.87 -8.57 -1.87
CA ALA A 161 8.42 -7.36 -1.26
C ALA A 161 7.62 -6.11 -1.64
N TYR A 162 7.04 -6.09 -2.84
CA TYR A 162 6.29 -4.93 -3.38
C TYR A 162 5.00 -5.41 -4.04
N VAL A 163 3.93 -4.64 -3.83
CA VAL A 163 2.60 -4.91 -4.40
C VAL A 163 2.08 -3.64 -5.05
N THR A 164 1.49 -3.77 -6.23
CA THR A 164 0.77 -2.69 -6.92
C THR A 164 -0.42 -3.25 -7.70
N GLN A 165 -1.26 -2.35 -8.21
CA GLN A 165 -2.35 -2.70 -9.11
C GLN A 165 -2.16 -1.93 -10.43
N PRO A 166 -2.47 -2.53 -11.58
CA PRO A 166 -2.43 -1.83 -12.84
C PRO A 166 -3.55 -0.78 -12.94
N ASP A 167 -3.29 0.24 -13.73
CA ASP A 167 -4.31 1.22 -14.10
C ASP A 167 -5.34 0.64 -15.12
N ALA A 168 -6.32 1.45 -15.50
CA ALA A 168 -7.36 1.05 -16.46
C ALA A 168 -6.82 0.65 -17.85
N THR A 169 -5.57 0.98 -18.17
CA THR A 169 -4.91 0.59 -19.43
C THR A 169 -3.99 -0.62 -19.26
N GLY A 170 -3.94 -1.20 -18.07
CA GLY A 170 -3.06 -2.30 -17.70
C GLY A 170 -1.65 -1.86 -17.30
N GLY A 171 -1.35 -0.55 -17.30
CA GLY A 171 -0.06 -0.01 -16.92
C GLY A 171 0.19 -0.13 -15.42
N PHE A 172 1.39 -0.53 -15.01
CA PHE A 172 1.79 -0.56 -13.60
C PHE A 172 3.18 0.01 -13.39
N GLN A 173 3.46 0.39 -12.15
CA GLN A 173 4.77 0.87 -11.74
C GLN A 173 5.11 0.47 -10.31
N PHE A 174 6.40 0.19 -10.09
CA PHE A 174 7.00 0.07 -8.76
C PHE A 174 8.05 1.17 -8.62
N PRO A 175 7.75 2.27 -7.97
CA PRO A 175 8.70 3.36 -7.75
C PRO A 175 9.60 3.08 -6.54
N ARG A 176 10.71 3.82 -6.45
CA ARG A 176 11.59 3.84 -5.27
C ARG A 176 12.27 2.50 -4.94
N LEU A 177 12.54 1.71 -5.97
CA LEU A 177 13.27 0.46 -5.82
C LEU A 177 14.76 0.71 -5.61
N GLY A 178 15.37 -0.06 -4.73
CA GLY A 178 16.83 -0.15 -4.60
C GLY A 178 17.45 -0.87 -5.79
N SER A 179 18.77 -0.75 -5.92
CA SER A 179 19.52 -1.59 -6.87
C SER A 179 19.39 -3.06 -6.48
N GLY A 180 19.10 -3.91 -7.44
CA GLY A 180 18.87 -5.33 -7.21
C GLY A 180 18.25 -6.02 -8.41
N GLN A 181 18.02 -7.31 -8.26
CA GLN A 181 17.32 -8.14 -9.24
C GLN A 181 15.91 -8.42 -8.72
N TYR A 182 14.93 -8.25 -9.60
CA TYR A 182 13.51 -8.38 -9.23
C TYR A 182 12.81 -9.35 -10.18
N ARG A 183 11.95 -10.19 -9.62
CA ARG A 183 10.98 -10.99 -10.37
C ARG A 183 9.59 -10.42 -10.16
N VAL A 184 8.86 -10.23 -11.26
CA VAL A 184 7.54 -9.59 -11.24
C VAL A 184 6.50 -10.58 -11.76
N PHE A 185 5.47 -10.83 -10.97
CA PHE A 185 4.31 -11.62 -11.37
C PHE A 185 3.07 -10.74 -11.43
N ALA A 186 2.09 -11.10 -12.25
CA ALA A 186 0.76 -10.55 -12.15
C ALA A 186 -0.26 -11.68 -12.11
N PHE A 187 -1.33 -11.51 -11.36
CA PHE A 187 -2.41 -12.49 -11.27
C PHE A 187 -3.77 -11.83 -11.18
N LEU A 188 -4.82 -12.59 -11.47
CA LEU A 188 -6.20 -12.17 -11.35
C LEU A 188 -6.77 -12.73 -10.05
N ASP A 189 -6.87 -11.91 -9.02
CA ASP A 189 -7.49 -12.21 -7.74
C ASP A 189 -9.02 -12.34 -7.93
N GLN A 190 -9.53 -13.56 -7.91
CA GLN A 190 -10.92 -13.88 -8.19
C GLN A 190 -11.77 -13.96 -6.92
N ASP A 191 -11.19 -14.35 -5.81
CA ASP A 191 -11.86 -14.49 -4.51
C ASP A 191 -11.74 -13.26 -3.61
N ARG A 192 -10.88 -12.29 -3.98
CA ARG A 192 -10.66 -10.99 -3.33
C ARG A 192 -9.99 -11.10 -1.96
N ASP A 193 -9.10 -12.05 -1.82
CA ASP A 193 -8.29 -12.20 -0.60
C ASP A 193 -6.94 -11.47 -0.68
N GLN A 194 -6.57 -10.93 -1.88
CA GLN A 194 -5.33 -10.24 -2.21
C GLN A 194 -4.10 -11.18 -2.18
N GLY A 195 -4.33 -12.49 -2.12
CA GLY A 195 -3.36 -13.55 -2.25
C GLY A 195 -3.31 -14.08 -3.69
N TYR A 196 -2.42 -14.99 -3.96
CA TYR A 196 -2.42 -15.77 -5.19
C TYR A 196 -2.69 -17.25 -4.86
N ASP A 197 -3.71 -17.80 -5.45
CA ASP A 197 -4.04 -19.19 -5.42
C ASP A 197 -3.73 -19.90 -6.73
N SER A 198 -3.36 -21.18 -6.67
CA SER A 198 -2.94 -21.95 -7.85
C SER A 198 -4.04 -22.12 -8.92
N GLU A 199 -5.30 -21.85 -8.57
CA GLU A 199 -6.45 -21.89 -9.49
C GLU A 199 -6.64 -20.56 -10.23
N GLU A 200 -5.95 -19.50 -9.80
CA GLU A 200 -6.04 -18.17 -10.38
C GLU A 200 -5.08 -18.01 -11.58
N PRO A 201 -5.49 -17.23 -12.59
CA PRO A 201 -4.63 -16.93 -13.71
C PRO A 201 -3.38 -16.13 -13.29
N LEU A 202 -2.20 -16.68 -13.62
CA LEU A 202 -0.89 -16.09 -13.32
C LEU A 202 -0.14 -15.72 -14.60
N ALA A 203 0.34 -14.50 -14.68
CA ALA A 203 1.24 -14.04 -15.71
C ALA A 203 2.69 -13.99 -15.18
N VAL A 204 3.58 -14.67 -15.86
CA VAL A 204 4.99 -14.82 -15.49
C VAL A 204 5.85 -14.01 -16.47
N PRO A 205 6.82 -13.21 -15.99
CA PRO A 205 7.71 -12.50 -16.88
C PRO A 205 8.69 -13.45 -17.59
N PRO A 206 9.12 -13.11 -18.80
CA PRO A 206 10.09 -13.91 -19.53
C PRO A 206 11.50 -13.86 -18.90
N VAL A 207 11.81 -12.80 -18.16
CA VAL A 207 13.11 -12.54 -17.53
C VAL A 207 12.97 -11.75 -16.25
N ASP A 208 13.94 -11.89 -15.36
CA ASP A 208 14.06 -11.03 -14.19
C ASP A 208 14.54 -9.63 -14.58
N VAL A 209 14.15 -8.64 -13.80
CA VAL A 209 14.49 -7.23 -14.04
C VAL A 209 15.66 -6.85 -13.13
N VAL A 210 16.69 -6.23 -13.71
CA VAL A 210 17.81 -5.66 -12.94
C VAL A 210 17.66 -4.15 -12.86
N VAL A 211 17.50 -3.64 -11.64
CA VAL A 211 17.55 -2.21 -11.32
C VAL A 211 18.97 -1.87 -10.90
N GLN A 212 19.62 -0.93 -11.60
CA GLN A 212 20.97 -0.46 -11.30
C GLN A 212 20.91 0.92 -10.62
N ALA A 213 21.96 1.27 -9.88
CA ALA A 213 21.99 2.52 -9.11
C ALA A 213 21.90 3.79 -9.96
N ASP A 214 22.30 3.70 -11.23
CA ASP A 214 22.36 4.79 -12.21
C ASP A 214 21.21 4.74 -13.24
N ILE A 215 20.31 3.76 -13.12
CA ILE A 215 19.15 3.60 -14.01
C ILE A 215 17.88 3.86 -13.21
N ASP A 216 17.26 5.01 -13.47
CA ASP A 216 16.06 5.43 -12.75
C ASP A 216 14.84 4.59 -13.13
N ARG A 217 14.75 4.13 -14.40
CA ARG A 217 13.57 3.42 -14.89
C ARG A 217 13.92 2.23 -15.76
N VAL A 218 13.44 1.06 -15.39
CA VAL A 218 13.53 -0.18 -16.17
C VAL A 218 12.14 -0.53 -16.70
N ARG A 219 12.05 -0.81 -17.99
CA ARG A 219 10.81 -1.24 -18.62
C ARG A 219 10.78 -2.77 -18.69
N LEU A 220 9.87 -3.37 -17.95
CA LEU A 220 9.47 -4.75 -18.16
C LEU A 220 8.50 -4.81 -19.33
N GLY A 221 8.62 -5.82 -20.16
CA GLY A 221 7.67 -6.07 -21.25
C GLY A 221 6.25 -6.36 -20.77
N ASP A 222 5.38 -6.75 -21.67
CA ASP A 222 4.02 -7.13 -21.32
C ASP A 222 4.02 -8.46 -20.56
N LEU A 223 3.32 -8.47 -19.42
CA LEU A 223 2.97 -9.69 -18.69
C LEU A 223 1.72 -10.31 -19.32
N GLN A 224 1.76 -11.63 -19.59
CA GLN A 224 0.67 -12.36 -20.23
C GLN A 224 0.63 -13.84 -19.77
#